data_0a5b7b874e353d3f1c1bbd5997fe94c2
#
_entry.id   0a5b7b874e353d3f1c1bbd5997fe94c2
#
_cell.length_a   1.000
_cell.length_b   1.000
_cell.length_c   1.000
_cell.angle_alpha   90.00
_cell.angle_beta   90.00
_cell.angle_gamma   90.00
#
_symmetry.space_group_name_H-M   'P 1'
#
loop_
_entity.id
_entity.type
_entity.pdbx_description
1 polymer ?
#
loop_
_entity_poly.entity_id
_entity_poly.type
_entity_poly.pdbx_seq_one_letter_code
_entity_poly.pdbx_strand_id
1 'polypeptide(L)'
;MDNLHNAFDRTGLATLTSIGEFTAGLRAIPAQRFEGTIVYNYVRDNPVDEASLRPYLFFSRRGYTRNLIFKSDLFELMALCWDVGQASRIHNHYNQSCWMSMPIGKLRVQNFRVVDEDMQTGYCRIERTECFDINQLLPAEVDSSEPVHQVVNLPEFNQRAASLHIYSRPFDRCLIYSQSKNRCSEVQLHYTSEYGRRCE
;
A
#
# COMPACT_ATOMS: atom_id res chain seq x y z
N MET A 1 0.28 -34.35 5.40
CA MET A 1 0.40 -34.37 3.93
C MET A 1 -0.29 -33.13 3.45
N ASP A 2 0.46 -32.02 3.36
CA ASP A 2 -0.08 -30.72 3.07
C ASP A 2 -0.12 -30.52 1.57
N ASN A 3 -1.34 -30.34 1.06
CA ASN A 3 -1.57 -29.94 -0.33
C ASN A 3 -1.09 -28.50 -0.50
N LEU A 4 0.16 -28.35 -0.94
CA LEU A 4 0.61 -27.13 -1.60
C LEU A 4 -0.18 -27.00 -2.91
N HIS A 5 -1.22 -26.19 -2.90
CA HIS A 5 -1.93 -25.81 -4.11
C HIS A 5 -0.94 -25.06 -5.00
N ASN A 6 -0.68 -25.63 -6.19
CA ASN A 6 0.15 -25.04 -7.23
C ASN A 6 -0.33 -23.64 -7.59
N ALA A 7 0.44 -22.63 -7.21
CA ALA A 7 0.23 -21.23 -7.61
C ALA A 7 0.55 -20.96 -9.10
N PHE A 8 0.90 -21.99 -9.86
CA PHE A 8 1.22 -21.88 -11.29
C PHE A 8 0.34 -22.81 -12.09
N ASP A 9 -0.15 -22.33 -13.23
CA ASP A 9 -0.78 -23.20 -14.22
C ASP A 9 0.29 -24.08 -14.92
N ARG A 10 -0.18 -24.96 -15.80
CA ARG A 10 0.70 -25.87 -16.57
C ARG A 10 1.64 -25.12 -17.54
N THR A 11 1.49 -23.80 -17.73
CA THR A 11 2.33 -22.95 -18.58
C THR A 11 3.39 -22.22 -17.79
N GLY A 12 3.43 -22.34 -16.45
CA GLY A 12 4.38 -21.64 -15.59
C GLY A 12 4.01 -20.17 -15.31
N LEU A 13 2.82 -19.73 -15.74
CA LEU A 13 2.29 -18.41 -15.42
C LEU A 13 1.59 -18.44 -14.06
N ALA A 14 1.79 -17.37 -13.27
CA ALA A 14 1.06 -17.22 -12.01
C ALA A 14 -0.45 -17.13 -12.29
N THR A 15 -1.24 -17.95 -11.59
CA THR A 15 -2.70 -17.88 -11.68
C THR A 15 -3.18 -16.58 -11.03
N LEU A 16 -3.79 -15.70 -11.82
CA LEU A 16 -4.35 -14.44 -11.30
C LEU A 16 -5.62 -14.70 -10.49
N THR A 17 -5.75 -13.98 -9.39
CA THR A 17 -6.86 -14.07 -8.44
C THR A 17 -7.76 -12.86 -8.59
N SER A 18 -9.08 -13.02 -8.60
CA SER A 18 -9.98 -11.86 -8.57
C SER A 18 -9.87 -11.11 -7.23
N ILE A 19 -10.15 -9.79 -7.23
CA ILE A 19 -10.11 -9.00 -5.99
C ILE A 19 -11.09 -9.53 -4.92
N GLY A 20 -12.18 -10.16 -5.33
CA GLY A 20 -13.14 -10.79 -4.42
C GLY A 20 -12.55 -12.02 -3.74
N GLU A 21 -11.94 -12.92 -4.48
CA GLU A 21 -11.25 -14.12 -3.96
C GLU A 21 -10.05 -13.72 -3.10
N PHE A 22 -9.24 -12.75 -3.55
CA PHE A 22 -8.13 -12.20 -2.79
C PHE A 22 -8.58 -11.67 -1.42
N THR A 23 -9.66 -10.88 -1.40
CA THR A 23 -10.23 -10.36 -0.16
C THR A 23 -10.76 -11.48 0.73
N ALA A 24 -11.44 -12.48 0.15
CA ALA A 24 -11.95 -13.63 0.89
C ALA A 24 -10.82 -14.45 1.55
N GLY A 25 -9.72 -14.65 0.85
CA GLY A 25 -8.55 -15.36 1.40
C GLY A 25 -7.85 -14.56 2.52
N LEU A 26 -7.68 -13.24 2.39
CA LEU A 26 -7.19 -12.41 3.50
C LEU A 26 -8.07 -12.53 4.75
N ARG A 27 -9.40 -12.53 4.58
CA ARG A 27 -10.37 -12.70 5.69
C ARG A 27 -10.30 -14.08 6.32
N ALA A 28 -9.85 -15.09 5.60
CA ALA A 28 -9.69 -16.44 6.11
C ALA A 28 -8.42 -16.61 6.98
N ILE A 29 -7.47 -15.69 6.93
CA ILE A 29 -6.29 -15.70 7.80
C ILE A 29 -6.76 -15.40 9.25
N PRO A 30 -6.51 -16.31 10.21
CA PRO A 30 -6.87 -16.07 11.61
C PRO A 30 -6.21 -14.81 12.16
N ALA A 31 -6.92 -14.04 12.99
CA ALA A 31 -6.43 -12.75 13.52
C ALA A 31 -5.07 -12.87 14.22
N GLN A 32 -4.82 -13.98 14.92
CA GLN A 32 -3.56 -14.27 15.62
C GLN A 32 -2.39 -14.54 14.66
N ARG A 33 -2.67 -14.76 13.38
CA ARG A 33 -1.70 -15.05 12.33
C ARG A 33 -1.67 -13.95 11.25
N PHE A 34 -2.43 -12.87 11.44
CA PHE A 34 -2.48 -11.77 10.47
C PHE A 34 -1.30 -10.82 10.69
N GLU A 35 -0.11 -11.25 10.31
CA GLU A 35 1.15 -10.57 10.57
C GLU A 35 2.22 -10.86 9.51
N GLY A 36 3.23 -9.98 9.40
CA GLY A 36 4.49 -10.10 8.68
C GLY A 36 4.49 -11.07 7.52
N THR A 37 5.30 -12.10 7.63
CA THR A 37 5.57 -13.07 6.58
C THR A 37 4.31 -13.84 6.10
N ILE A 38 3.31 -14.04 6.95
CA ILE A 38 2.09 -14.78 6.55
C ILE A 38 1.28 -13.97 5.56
N VAL A 39 1.02 -12.70 5.85
CA VAL A 39 0.29 -11.81 4.95
C VAL A 39 1.13 -11.52 3.70
N TYR A 40 2.44 -11.28 3.86
CA TYR A 40 3.35 -11.10 2.73
C TYR A 40 3.32 -12.26 1.74
N ASN A 41 3.45 -13.50 2.23
CA ASN A 41 3.41 -14.70 1.39
C ASN A 41 2.05 -14.83 0.70
N TYR A 42 0.96 -14.57 1.43
CA TYR A 42 -0.38 -14.60 0.83
C TYR A 42 -0.49 -13.59 -0.34
N VAL A 43 -0.03 -12.37 -0.15
CA VAL A 43 -0.06 -11.31 -1.18
C VAL A 43 0.80 -11.69 -2.39
N ARG A 44 1.99 -12.25 -2.15
CA ARG A 44 2.90 -12.72 -3.20
C ARG A 44 2.30 -13.87 -4.03
N ASP A 45 1.67 -14.83 -3.36
CA ASP A 45 1.21 -16.06 -3.98
C ASP A 45 -0.18 -15.91 -4.65
N ASN A 46 -0.84 -14.77 -4.45
CA ASN A 46 -2.15 -14.46 -5.01
C ASN A 46 -2.17 -13.12 -5.76
N PRO A 47 -1.44 -13.00 -6.88
CA PRO A 47 -1.44 -11.77 -7.68
C PRO A 47 -2.85 -11.46 -8.20
N VAL A 48 -3.27 -10.20 -8.06
CA VAL A 48 -4.64 -9.79 -8.37
C VAL A 48 -4.78 -9.41 -9.84
N ASP A 49 -5.84 -9.90 -10.49
CA ASP A 49 -6.25 -9.58 -11.84
C ASP A 49 -6.74 -8.12 -11.96
N GLU A 50 -6.22 -7.39 -12.96
CA GLU A 50 -6.56 -6.01 -13.22
C GLU A 50 -8.05 -5.81 -13.52
N ALA A 51 -8.67 -6.72 -14.27
CA ALA A 51 -10.06 -6.57 -14.69
C ALA A 51 -11.02 -6.55 -13.50
N SER A 52 -10.74 -7.34 -12.45
CA SER A 52 -11.53 -7.38 -11.22
C SER A 52 -11.40 -6.11 -10.37
N LEU A 53 -10.34 -5.33 -10.57
CA LEU A 53 -10.12 -4.07 -9.85
C LEU A 53 -10.87 -2.87 -10.44
N ARG A 54 -11.36 -2.96 -11.68
CA ARG A 54 -12.01 -1.82 -12.39
C ARG A 54 -13.03 -1.05 -11.55
N PRO A 55 -13.91 -1.70 -10.74
CA PRO A 55 -14.87 -0.98 -9.91
C PRO A 55 -14.27 -0.05 -8.86
N TYR A 56 -12.97 -0.24 -8.53
CA TYR A 56 -12.25 0.50 -7.48
C TYR A 56 -11.18 1.45 -8.03
N LEU A 57 -11.06 1.59 -9.36
CA LEU A 57 -10.03 2.42 -9.99
C LEU A 57 -10.54 3.83 -10.29
N PHE A 58 -10.50 4.71 -9.29
CA PHE A 58 -10.90 6.12 -9.42
C PHE A 58 -9.67 7.04 -9.46
N PHE A 59 -9.15 7.29 -10.64
CA PHE A 59 -8.02 8.24 -10.82
C PHE A 59 -8.47 9.70 -10.68
N SER A 60 -7.53 10.59 -10.30
CA SER A 60 -7.73 12.03 -10.18
C SER A 60 -6.48 12.79 -10.62
N ARG A 61 -6.66 13.87 -11.39
CA ARG A 61 -5.54 14.76 -11.78
C ARG A 61 -5.00 15.60 -10.62
N ARG A 62 -5.74 15.72 -9.49
CA ARG A 62 -5.36 16.56 -8.35
C ARG A 62 -4.32 15.88 -7.44
N GLY A 63 -4.18 14.57 -7.50
CA GLY A 63 -3.30 13.76 -6.68
C GLY A 63 -3.74 12.31 -6.69
N TYR A 64 -2.94 11.44 -6.10
CA TYR A 64 -3.31 10.03 -5.98
C TYR A 64 -4.59 9.87 -5.14
N THR A 65 -5.29 8.78 -5.35
CA THR A 65 -6.58 8.52 -4.69
C THR A 65 -6.51 7.28 -3.79
N ARG A 66 -7.36 7.26 -2.77
CA ARG A 66 -7.49 6.17 -1.80
C ARG A 66 -8.88 5.56 -1.94
N ASN A 67 -8.98 4.37 -2.49
CA ASN A 67 -10.24 3.72 -2.83
C ASN A 67 -10.42 2.46 -1.98
N LEU A 68 -11.30 2.54 -0.98
CA LEU A 68 -11.55 1.45 -0.05
C LEU A 68 -12.28 0.29 -0.74
N ILE A 69 -11.71 -0.91 -0.63
CA ILE A 69 -12.28 -2.16 -1.15
C ILE A 69 -12.95 -2.94 -0.03
N PHE A 70 -12.26 -3.07 1.10
CA PHE A 70 -12.74 -3.80 2.26
C PHE A 70 -12.20 -3.19 3.56
N LYS A 71 -12.98 -3.24 4.64
CA LYS A 71 -12.58 -2.82 5.98
C LYS A 71 -13.21 -3.71 7.05
N SER A 72 -12.43 -4.06 8.05
CA SER A 72 -12.82 -4.72 9.30
C SER A 72 -11.98 -4.14 10.44
N ASP A 73 -12.18 -4.62 11.66
CA ASP A 73 -11.32 -4.23 12.79
C ASP A 73 -9.88 -4.77 12.67
N LEU A 74 -9.67 -5.80 11.84
CA LEU A 74 -8.36 -6.45 11.67
C LEU A 74 -7.52 -5.77 10.59
N PHE A 75 -8.12 -5.44 9.45
CA PHE A 75 -7.42 -4.81 8.33
C PHE A 75 -8.35 -4.00 7.42
N GLU A 76 -7.76 -3.08 6.68
CA GLU A 76 -8.38 -2.46 5.51
C GLU A 76 -7.56 -2.77 4.25
N LEU A 77 -8.28 -2.94 3.13
CA LEU A 77 -7.72 -3.16 1.81
C LEU A 77 -8.15 -2.02 0.90
N MET A 78 -7.19 -1.39 0.25
CA MET A 78 -7.43 -0.24 -0.64
C MET A 78 -6.73 -0.41 -1.97
N ALA A 79 -7.34 0.12 -3.03
CA ALA A 79 -6.66 0.46 -4.28
C ALA A 79 -6.24 1.94 -4.24
N LEU A 80 -4.94 2.21 -4.37
CA LEU A 80 -4.42 3.55 -4.55
C LEU A 80 -4.10 3.75 -6.03
N CYS A 81 -4.70 4.79 -6.63
CA CYS A 81 -4.53 5.07 -8.05
C CYS A 81 -3.66 6.32 -8.25
N TRP A 82 -2.70 6.22 -9.16
CA TRP A 82 -1.63 7.19 -9.37
C TRP A 82 -1.54 7.59 -10.84
N ASP A 83 -1.79 8.85 -11.17
CA ASP A 83 -1.39 9.41 -12.48
C ASP A 83 0.13 9.62 -12.51
N VAL A 84 0.68 9.76 -13.70
CA VAL A 84 2.11 10.01 -13.91
C VAL A 84 2.55 11.29 -13.19
N GLY A 85 3.66 11.22 -12.45
CA GLY A 85 4.21 12.33 -11.67
C GLY A 85 3.60 12.52 -10.29
N GLN A 86 2.61 11.72 -9.89
CA GLN A 86 2.00 11.83 -8.56
C GLN A 86 2.83 11.14 -7.48
N ALA A 87 2.82 11.73 -6.28
CA ALA A 87 3.51 11.22 -5.11
C ALA A 87 2.63 11.32 -3.87
N SER A 88 2.84 10.41 -2.92
CA SER A 88 2.35 10.61 -1.56
C SER A 88 3.16 11.69 -0.84
N ARG A 89 2.65 12.19 0.27
CA ARG A 89 3.51 12.87 1.23
C ARG A 89 4.47 11.86 1.85
N ILE A 90 5.60 12.31 2.39
CA ILE A 90 6.43 11.48 3.27
C ILE A 90 5.59 11.24 4.53
N HIS A 91 5.34 9.99 4.92
CA HIS A 91 4.40 9.64 5.99
C HIS A 91 4.77 8.34 6.70
N ASN A 92 4.17 8.13 7.87
CA ASN A 92 4.20 6.87 8.59
C ASN A 92 2.81 6.19 8.59
N HIS A 93 2.71 5.05 9.26
CA HIS A 93 1.46 4.29 9.42
C HIS A 93 1.06 4.11 10.88
N TYR A 94 1.51 4.97 11.80
CA TYR A 94 1.24 4.82 13.24
C TYR A 94 1.54 3.43 13.79
N ASN A 95 2.67 2.85 13.40
CA ASN A 95 3.11 1.49 13.75
C ASN A 95 2.17 0.37 13.26
N GLN A 96 1.29 0.66 12.29
CA GLN A 96 0.51 -0.37 11.63
C GLN A 96 1.33 -1.02 10.52
N SER A 97 1.20 -2.34 10.40
CA SER A 97 1.78 -3.07 9.28
C SER A 97 1.14 -2.67 7.97
N CYS A 98 1.94 -2.60 6.92
CA CYS A 98 1.46 -2.31 5.56
C CYS A 98 2.12 -3.25 4.57
N TRP A 99 1.31 -3.92 3.77
CA TRP A 99 1.76 -4.72 2.63
C TRP A 99 1.21 -4.11 1.34
N MET A 100 2.05 -4.08 0.31
CA MET A 100 1.70 -3.49 -0.98
C MET A 100 1.92 -4.49 -2.10
N SER A 101 1.01 -4.57 -3.06
CA SER A 101 1.23 -5.21 -4.36
C SER A 101 0.88 -4.27 -5.50
N MET A 102 1.39 -4.58 -6.70
CA MET A 102 1.27 -3.73 -7.88
C MET A 102 0.52 -4.45 -8.99
N PRO A 103 -0.83 -4.47 -8.98
CA PRO A 103 -1.59 -5.01 -10.12
C PRO A 103 -1.37 -4.26 -11.42
N ILE A 104 -1.14 -2.94 -11.36
CA ILE A 104 -1.00 -2.10 -12.54
C ILE A 104 0.20 -1.17 -12.39
N GLY A 105 1.09 -1.19 -13.39
CA GLY A 105 2.18 -0.24 -13.50
C GLY A 105 3.33 -0.51 -12.53
N LYS A 106 3.96 0.57 -12.09
CA LYS A 106 5.20 0.57 -11.31
C LYS A 106 5.26 1.82 -10.45
N LEU A 107 5.81 1.72 -9.26
CA LEU A 107 6.01 2.84 -8.34
C LEU A 107 7.41 2.79 -7.75
N ARG A 108 7.94 3.94 -7.34
CA ARG A 108 9.15 4.05 -6.53
C ARG A 108 8.78 4.28 -5.08
N VAL A 109 9.45 3.55 -4.19
CA VAL A 109 9.40 3.75 -2.74
C VAL A 109 10.73 4.35 -2.29
N GLN A 110 10.67 5.46 -1.56
CA GLN A 110 11.80 6.08 -0.87
C GLN A 110 11.55 5.99 0.63
N ASN A 111 12.39 5.25 1.34
CA ASN A 111 12.35 5.14 2.79
C ASN A 111 13.13 6.27 3.46
N PHE A 112 12.75 6.58 4.70
CA PHE A 112 13.40 7.60 5.52
C PHE A 112 13.55 7.09 6.95
N ARG A 113 14.62 7.51 7.60
CA ARG A 113 14.85 7.32 9.02
C ARG A 113 14.62 8.63 9.75
N VAL A 114 13.88 8.60 10.86
CA VAL A 114 13.80 9.71 11.81
C VAL A 114 15.11 9.76 12.58
N VAL A 115 15.79 10.91 12.52
CA VAL A 115 17.10 11.10 13.16
C VAL A 115 16.96 11.86 14.48
N ASP A 116 15.98 12.78 14.53
CA ASP A 116 15.74 13.62 15.68
C ASP A 116 14.31 14.15 15.64
N GLU A 117 13.61 14.13 16.76
CA GLU A 117 12.21 14.58 16.82
C GLU A 117 11.83 15.17 18.17
N ASP A 118 10.98 16.18 18.13
CA ASP A 118 10.25 16.73 19.26
C ASP A 118 8.77 16.92 18.87
N MET A 119 7.96 15.98 19.29
CA MET A 119 6.54 15.97 18.97
C MET A 119 5.75 17.13 19.60
N GLN A 120 6.26 17.75 20.67
CA GLN A 120 5.59 18.90 21.31
C GLN A 120 5.70 20.14 20.43
N THR A 121 6.82 20.32 19.76
CA THR A 121 7.06 21.45 18.86
C THR A 121 6.73 21.13 17.40
N GLY A 122 6.52 19.85 17.05
CA GLY A 122 6.38 19.36 15.70
C GLY A 122 7.68 19.41 14.91
N TYR A 123 8.84 19.50 15.60
CA TYR A 123 10.15 19.37 14.98
C TYR A 123 10.42 17.90 14.64
N CYS A 124 10.91 17.63 13.43
CA CYS A 124 11.32 16.30 13.03
C CYS A 124 12.32 16.35 11.88
N ARG A 125 13.52 15.84 12.12
CA ARG A 125 14.56 15.69 11.09
C ARG A 125 14.59 14.26 10.60
N ILE A 126 14.43 14.10 9.28
CA ILE A 126 14.45 12.80 8.60
C ILE A 126 15.58 12.77 7.56
N GLU A 127 16.15 11.61 7.34
CA GLU A 127 17.17 11.34 6.33
C GLU A 127 16.70 10.21 5.40
N ARG A 128 17.02 10.36 4.11
CA ARG A 128 16.74 9.30 3.12
C ARG A 128 17.61 8.08 3.42
N THR A 129 16.99 6.92 3.24
CA THR A 129 17.66 5.63 3.34
C THR A 129 17.49 4.86 2.06
N GLU A 130 16.85 3.71 2.07
CA GLU A 130 16.67 2.86 0.92
C GLU A 130 15.71 3.43 -0.11
N CYS A 131 15.99 3.17 -1.39
CA CYS A 131 15.13 3.56 -2.51
C CYS A 131 15.04 2.39 -3.48
N PHE A 132 13.82 1.96 -3.82
CA PHE A 132 13.60 0.84 -4.73
C PHE A 132 12.30 0.99 -5.52
N ASP A 133 12.23 0.27 -6.64
CA ASP A 133 11.03 0.21 -7.47
C ASP A 133 10.23 -1.05 -7.15
N ILE A 134 8.91 -0.89 -7.00
CA ILE A 134 7.96 -1.99 -6.89
C ILE A 134 7.17 -2.14 -8.18
N ASN A 135 6.91 -3.37 -8.57
CA ASN A 135 6.20 -3.75 -9.78
C ASN A 135 5.34 -5.01 -9.55
N GLN A 136 4.82 -5.59 -10.61
CA GLN A 136 3.92 -6.76 -10.54
C GLN A 136 4.57 -8.05 -10.01
N LEU A 137 5.90 -8.12 -9.94
CA LEU A 137 6.60 -9.39 -9.64
C LEU A 137 6.68 -9.71 -8.16
N LEU A 138 6.89 -8.67 -7.32
CA LEU A 138 7.06 -8.87 -5.89
C LEU A 138 6.27 -7.82 -5.10
N PRO A 139 5.53 -8.24 -4.06
CA PRO A 139 4.96 -7.30 -3.10
C PRO A 139 6.05 -6.60 -2.29
N ALA A 140 5.71 -5.49 -1.68
CA ALA A 140 6.54 -4.81 -0.70
C ALA A 140 5.85 -4.81 0.66
N GLU A 141 6.65 -4.87 1.72
CA GLU A 141 6.22 -4.65 3.09
C GLU A 141 6.92 -3.39 3.62
N VAL A 142 6.22 -2.59 4.41
CA VAL A 142 6.83 -1.45 5.08
C VAL A 142 7.67 -1.99 6.23
N ASP A 143 8.97 -1.69 6.20
CA ASP A 143 9.88 -2.06 7.25
C ASP A 143 9.48 -1.37 8.58
N SER A 144 9.27 -2.15 9.62
CA SER A 144 8.93 -1.63 10.96
C SER A 144 10.07 -0.82 11.60
N SER A 145 11.32 -1.04 11.18
CA SER A 145 12.48 -0.25 11.63
C SER A 145 12.60 1.10 10.91
N GLU A 146 12.05 1.22 9.69
CA GLU A 146 12.00 2.44 8.90
C GLU A 146 10.57 2.71 8.40
N PRO A 147 9.62 3.02 9.31
CA PRO A 147 8.19 3.09 8.98
C PRO A 147 7.82 4.35 8.18
N VAL A 148 8.77 5.26 7.92
CA VAL A 148 8.54 6.51 7.20
C VAL A 148 8.96 6.36 5.75
N HIS A 149 8.03 6.60 4.84
CA HIS A 149 8.31 6.49 3.41
C HIS A 149 7.54 7.48 2.54
N GLN A 150 7.91 7.54 1.28
CA GLN A 150 7.19 8.20 0.20
C GLN A 150 7.04 7.24 -0.98
N VAL A 151 5.86 7.23 -1.60
CA VAL A 151 5.58 6.46 -2.81
C VAL A 151 5.37 7.43 -3.96
N VAL A 152 5.98 7.14 -5.13
CA VAL A 152 5.99 8.04 -6.29
C VAL A 152 5.74 7.27 -7.57
N ASN A 153 4.81 7.74 -8.40
CA ASN A 153 4.74 7.36 -9.80
C ASN A 153 5.60 8.32 -10.62
N LEU A 154 6.83 7.92 -10.89
CA LEU A 154 7.82 8.78 -11.57
C LEU A 154 7.38 9.09 -13.01
N PRO A 155 7.68 10.31 -13.54
CA PRO A 155 7.42 10.66 -14.93
C PRO A 155 8.04 9.68 -15.94
N GLU A 156 9.21 9.15 -15.65
CA GLU A 156 9.92 8.18 -16.50
C GLU A 156 9.21 6.82 -16.62
N PHE A 157 8.32 6.49 -15.71
CA PHE A 157 7.50 5.27 -15.84
C PHE A 157 6.42 5.40 -16.92
N ASN A 158 6.04 6.63 -17.26
CA ASN A 158 5.17 7.01 -18.38
C ASN A 158 3.85 6.21 -18.48
N GLN A 159 3.33 5.76 -17.34
CA GLN A 159 2.08 5.02 -17.25
C GLN A 159 1.39 5.26 -15.91
N ARG A 160 0.06 5.14 -15.91
CA ARG A 160 -0.70 5.08 -14.67
C ARG A 160 -0.33 3.85 -13.87
N ALA A 161 -0.48 3.97 -12.55
CA ALA A 161 -0.27 2.84 -11.66
C ALA A 161 -1.46 2.68 -10.71
N ALA A 162 -1.71 1.45 -10.30
CA ALA A 162 -2.61 1.13 -9.20
C ALA A 162 -1.92 0.12 -8.29
N SER A 163 -1.82 0.46 -7.02
CA SER A 163 -1.29 -0.39 -5.97
C SER A 163 -2.39 -0.84 -5.02
N LEU A 164 -2.33 -2.09 -4.57
CA LEU A 164 -3.14 -2.57 -3.46
C LEU A 164 -2.37 -2.39 -2.16
N HIS A 165 -3.02 -1.84 -1.16
CA HIS A 165 -2.47 -1.64 0.17
C HIS A 165 -3.34 -2.35 1.19
N ILE A 166 -2.70 -3.12 2.06
CA ILE A 166 -3.32 -3.79 3.19
C ILE A 166 -2.71 -3.18 4.44
N TYR A 167 -3.53 -2.55 5.27
CA TYR A 167 -3.10 -2.00 6.55
C TYR A 167 -3.71 -2.79 7.71
N SER A 168 -2.89 -3.20 8.65
CA SER A 168 -3.34 -3.90 9.83
C SER A 168 -2.72 -3.25 11.09
N ARG A 169 -3.54 -2.56 11.90
CA ARG A 169 -5.00 -2.39 11.82
C ARG A 169 -5.35 -1.13 11.03
N PRO A 170 -6.65 -0.93 10.66
CA PRO A 170 -7.08 0.31 10.04
C PRO A 170 -6.76 1.54 10.89
N PHE A 171 -6.40 2.63 10.23
CA PHE A 171 -6.13 3.92 10.87
C PHE A 171 -6.64 5.06 9.98
N ASP A 172 -7.04 6.16 10.62
CA ASP A 172 -7.62 7.31 9.95
C ASP A 172 -6.75 8.57 10.03
N ARG A 173 -5.56 8.47 10.64
CA ARG A 173 -4.58 9.56 10.77
C ARG A 173 -3.18 9.03 10.53
N CYS A 174 -2.29 9.93 10.12
CA CYS A 174 -0.86 9.62 10.04
C CYS A 174 -0.04 10.90 10.28
N LEU A 175 1.24 10.72 10.61
CA LEU A 175 2.19 11.81 10.56
C LEU A 175 2.69 11.99 9.13
N ILE A 176 2.73 13.23 8.70
CA ILE A 176 3.41 13.65 7.48
C ILE A 176 4.65 14.45 7.83
N TYR A 177 5.68 14.29 7.02
CA TYR A 177 7.00 14.86 7.27
C TYR A 177 7.40 15.81 6.15
N SER A 178 8.08 16.89 6.50
CA SER A 178 8.71 17.82 5.58
C SER A 178 10.21 17.87 5.83
N GLN A 179 11.00 17.21 5.00
CA GLN A 179 12.45 17.18 5.10
C GLN A 179 13.05 18.60 5.01
N SER A 180 12.54 19.43 4.10
CA SER A 180 13.06 20.80 3.91
C SER A 180 12.77 21.76 5.05
N LYS A 181 11.73 21.48 5.85
CA LYS A 181 11.31 22.31 6.99
C LYS A 181 11.70 21.71 8.33
N ASN A 182 12.22 20.49 8.37
CA ASN A 182 12.43 19.69 9.57
C ASN A 182 11.20 19.68 10.48
N ARG A 183 10.04 19.36 9.88
CA ARG A 183 8.77 19.35 10.60
C ARG A 183 7.94 18.12 10.27
N CYS A 184 7.16 17.71 11.27
CA CYS A 184 6.06 16.78 11.09
C CYS A 184 4.75 17.36 11.60
N SER A 185 3.64 16.83 11.12
CA SER A 185 2.30 17.15 11.58
C SER A 185 1.34 15.99 11.34
N GLU A 186 0.35 15.86 12.20
CA GLU A 186 -0.72 14.90 12.01
C GLU A 186 -1.69 15.36 10.94
N VAL A 187 -2.17 14.43 10.12
CA VAL A 187 -3.22 14.67 9.14
C VAL A 187 -4.29 13.58 9.22
N GLN A 188 -5.55 14.00 9.02
CA GLN A 188 -6.68 13.09 8.83
C GLN A 188 -6.62 12.51 7.42
N LEU A 189 -6.87 11.20 7.31
CA LEU A 189 -6.94 10.48 6.05
C LEU A 189 -8.40 10.34 5.60
N HIS A 190 -8.63 10.44 4.30
CA HIS A 190 -9.96 10.31 3.70
C HIS A 190 -9.92 9.33 2.54
N TYR A 191 -11.03 8.65 2.30
CA TYR A 191 -11.23 7.84 1.10
C TYR A 191 -11.77 8.71 -0.03
N THR A 192 -11.33 8.44 -1.25
CA THR A 192 -11.89 9.00 -2.49
C THR A 192 -13.15 8.24 -2.88
N SER A 193 -13.15 6.94 -2.62
CA SER A 193 -14.30 6.07 -2.83
C SER A 193 -14.32 4.96 -1.78
N GLU A 194 -15.51 4.46 -1.51
CA GLU A 194 -15.73 3.32 -0.63
C GLU A 194 -16.58 2.28 -1.36
N TYR A 195 -16.13 1.03 -1.33
CA TYR A 195 -16.84 -0.14 -1.89
C TYR A 195 -17.30 0.08 -3.33
N GLY A 196 -16.46 0.72 -4.16
CA GLY A 196 -16.74 1.00 -5.57
C GLY A 196 -17.64 2.22 -5.84
N ARG A 197 -17.90 3.06 -4.83
CA ARG A 197 -18.70 4.30 -4.96
C ARG A 197 -17.89 5.50 -4.51
N ARG A 198 -17.89 6.59 -5.28
CA ARG A 198 -17.23 7.84 -4.87
C ARG A 198 -17.86 8.39 -3.60
N CYS A 199 -17.01 8.87 -2.68
CA CYS A 199 -17.44 9.70 -1.57
C CYS A 199 -17.82 11.10 -2.12
N GLU A 200 -18.87 11.70 -1.55
CA GLU A 200 -19.33 13.06 -1.88
C GLU A 200 -18.39 14.13 -1.28
#